data_cf1647c1ca995ca620acd6f44596ed54
#
_entry.id   cf1647c1ca995ca620acd6f44596ed54
#
_cell.length_a   1.000
_cell.length_b   1.000
_cell.length_c   1.000
_cell.angle_alpha   90.00
_cell.angle_beta   90.00
_cell.angle_gamma   90.00
#
_symmetry.space_group_name_H-M   'P 1'
#
loop_
_entity.id
_entity.type
_entity.pdbx_description
1 polymer ?
#
loop_
_entity_poly.entity_id
_entity_poly.type
_entity_poly.pdbx_seq_one_letter_code
_entity_poly.pdbx_strand_id
1 'polypeptide(L)'
;MILEFEDEKGLLDEQARGLMQLCADAAQRTEGVSCPLSVFISVVGDEQIREINREQRGKDAATDVLSFPTVNYPRGKTAGQCEPLLREEYDPDTDACALGDIVISMDHVRAQAAEYGHSERRECGYLLTHGMFHLMGYDHMTDEDKPVMRAMEEKSLASIGLTREE
;
A
#
# COMPACT_ATOMS: atom_id res chain seq x y z
N MET A 1 -12.47 -1.37 -3.44
CA MET A 1 -11.58 -0.20 -3.25
C MET A 1 -11.30 0.46 -4.58
N ILE A 2 -11.29 1.78 -4.61
CA ILE A 2 -10.98 2.54 -5.82
C ILE A 2 -9.49 2.87 -5.82
N LEU A 3 -8.76 2.42 -6.85
CA LEU A 3 -7.35 2.73 -7.04
C LEU A 3 -7.23 3.75 -8.17
N GLU A 4 -6.59 4.87 -7.88
CA GLU A 4 -6.28 5.89 -8.86
C GLU A 4 -4.77 5.85 -9.11
N PHE A 5 -4.35 5.70 -10.37
CA PHE A 5 -2.95 5.55 -10.74
C PHE A 5 -2.41 6.79 -11.43
N GLU A 6 -1.24 7.24 -11.01
CA GLU A 6 -0.41 8.16 -11.76
C GLU A 6 0.83 7.39 -12.23
N ASP A 7 0.86 7.04 -13.51
CA ASP A 7 1.89 6.22 -14.14
C ASP A 7 2.29 6.87 -15.46
N GLU A 8 3.01 7.99 -15.38
CA GLU A 8 3.36 8.81 -16.54
C GLU A 8 4.15 8.05 -17.60
N LYS A 9 5.00 7.10 -17.19
CA LYS A 9 5.85 6.34 -18.09
C LYS A 9 5.25 5.01 -18.53
N GLY A 10 4.03 4.69 -18.09
CA GLY A 10 3.38 3.43 -18.44
C GLY A 10 4.14 2.20 -17.94
N LEU A 11 4.64 2.25 -16.71
CA LEU A 11 5.47 1.19 -16.14
C LEU A 11 4.69 -0.03 -15.67
N LEU A 12 3.38 0.14 -15.39
CA LEU A 12 2.49 -0.95 -14.98
C LEU A 12 1.65 -1.44 -16.16
N ASP A 13 1.64 -2.75 -16.37
CA ASP A 13 0.70 -3.37 -17.30
C ASP A 13 -0.67 -3.63 -16.63
N GLU A 14 -1.65 -4.06 -17.41
CA GLU A 14 -2.99 -4.34 -16.91
C GLU A 14 -3.01 -5.49 -15.90
N GLN A 15 -2.13 -6.48 -16.07
CA GLN A 15 -2.03 -7.61 -15.15
C GLN A 15 -1.52 -7.16 -13.78
N ALA A 16 -0.52 -6.27 -13.77
CA ALA A 16 -0.01 -5.69 -12.53
C ALA A 16 -1.11 -4.88 -11.81
N ARG A 17 -1.83 -4.05 -12.55
CA ARG A 17 -2.95 -3.27 -12.00
C ARG A 17 -4.07 -4.15 -11.45
N GLY A 18 -4.40 -5.22 -12.17
CA GLY A 18 -5.39 -6.20 -11.73
C GLY A 18 -4.98 -6.89 -10.44
N LEU A 19 -3.72 -7.29 -10.32
CA LEU A 19 -3.21 -7.90 -9.10
C LEU A 19 -3.23 -6.92 -7.94
N MET A 20 -2.84 -5.67 -8.18
CA MET A 20 -2.90 -4.61 -7.16
C MET A 20 -4.34 -4.38 -6.68
N GLN A 21 -5.32 -4.44 -7.59
CA GLN A 21 -6.72 -4.32 -7.21
C GLN A 21 -7.15 -5.47 -6.30
N LEU A 22 -6.76 -6.71 -6.62
CA LEU A 22 -7.05 -7.87 -5.77
C LEU A 22 -6.41 -7.73 -4.40
N CYS A 23 -5.16 -7.27 -4.34
CA CYS A 23 -4.45 -7.05 -3.07
C CYS A 23 -5.13 -5.98 -2.22
N ALA A 24 -5.53 -4.88 -2.83
CA ALA A 24 -6.19 -3.78 -2.13
C ALA A 24 -7.56 -4.21 -1.55
N ASP A 25 -8.35 -4.90 -2.35
CA ASP A 25 -9.65 -5.41 -1.89
C ASP A 25 -9.49 -6.44 -0.77
N ALA A 26 -8.48 -7.30 -0.87
CA ALA A 26 -8.17 -8.28 0.17
C ALA A 26 -7.75 -7.61 1.47
N ALA A 27 -6.92 -6.56 1.40
CA ALA A 27 -6.49 -5.80 2.57
C ALA A 27 -7.67 -5.15 3.28
N GLN A 28 -8.58 -4.55 2.53
CA GLN A 28 -9.79 -3.95 3.09
C GLN A 28 -10.66 -4.99 3.80
N ARG A 29 -10.88 -6.15 3.18
CA ARG A 29 -11.65 -7.24 3.79
C ARG A 29 -10.99 -7.76 5.06
N THR A 30 -9.67 -7.95 5.00
CA THR A 30 -8.90 -8.48 6.14
C THR A 30 -8.96 -7.53 7.33
N GLU A 31 -8.89 -6.23 7.09
CA GLU A 31 -9.01 -5.22 8.14
C GLU A 31 -10.46 -5.07 8.64
N GLY A 32 -11.43 -5.39 7.82
CA GLY A 32 -12.85 -5.30 8.19
C GLY A 32 -13.43 -3.90 8.08
N VAL A 33 -12.98 -3.12 7.08
CA VAL A 33 -13.52 -1.78 6.81
C VAL A 33 -14.68 -1.90 5.83
N SER A 34 -15.87 -1.43 6.23
CA SER A 34 -17.09 -1.53 5.41
C SER A 34 -17.33 -0.34 4.50
N CYS A 35 -16.84 0.86 4.86
CA CYS A 35 -17.03 2.03 4.01
C CYS A 35 -16.18 1.94 2.73
N PRO A 36 -16.66 2.51 1.60
CA PRO A 36 -15.85 2.53 0.37
C PRO A 36 -14.59 3.35 0.58
N LEU A 37 -13.46 2.81 0.10
CA LEU A 37 -12.15 3.46 0.23
C LEU A 37 -11.54 3.75 -1.12
N SER A 38 -10.71 4.79 -1.18
CA SER A 38 -9.88 5.11 -2.33
C SER A 38 -8.43 5.30 -1.92
N VAL A 39 -7.51 4.97 -2.82
CA VAL A 39 -6.07 5.15 -2.64
C VAL A 39 -5.49 5.70 -3.94
N PHE A 40 -4.64 6.71 -3.82
CA PHE A 40 -3.90 7.27 -4.94
C PHE A 40 -2.51 6.62 -5.00
N ILE A 41 -2.15 6.06 -6.14
CA ILE A 41 -0.90 5.32 -6.32
C ILE A 41 -0.05 6.00 -7.39
N SER A 42 1.12 6.49 -7.00
CA SER A 42 2.12 7.06 -7.90
C SER A 42 3.18 6.01 -8.22
N VAL A 43 3.38 5.76 -9.51
CA VAL A 43 4.34 4.79 -10.02
C VAL A 43 5.55 5.54 -10.58
N VAL A 44 6.69 5.39 -9.94
CA VAL A 44 7.88 6.20 -10.21
C VAL A 44 9.13 5.32 -10.30
N GLY A 45 10.28 5.96 -10.54
CA GLY A 45 11.60 5.33 -10.45
C GLY A 45 12.34 5.79 -9.19
N ASP A 46 13.58 5.29 -9.02
CA ASP A 46 14.39 5.55 -7.83
C ASP A 46 14.71 7.03 -7.64
N GLU A 47 14.98 7.76 -8.72
CA GLU A 47 15.31 9.18 -8.64
C GLU A 47 14.14 9.99 -8.07
N GLN A 48 12.94 9.74 -8.57
CA GLN A 48 11.73 10.44 -8.12
C GLN A 48 11.35 10.10 -6.68
N ILE A 49 11.41 8.81 -6.30
CA ILE A 49 11.05 8.41 -4.94
C ILE A 49 12.07 8.91 -3.93
N ARG A 50 13.34 9.00 -4.30
CA ARG A 50 14.39 9.61 -3.48
C ARG A 50 14.07 11.07 -3.18
N GLU A 51 13.66 11.82 -4.21
CA GLU A 51 13.28 13.22 -4.06
C GLU A 51 12.06 13.39 -3.14
N ILE A 52 11.03 12.56 -3.34
CA ILE A 52 9.84 12.57 -2.48
C ILE A 52 10.20 12.23 -1.03
N ASN A 53 11.03 11.22 -0.83
CA ASN A 53 11.48 10.80 0.50
C ASN A 53 12.26 11.91 1.21
N ARG A 54 13.11 12.61 0.47
CA ARG A 54 13.87 13.75 0.99
C ARG A 54 12.95 14.90 1.38
N GLU A 55 12.00 15.27 0.53
CA GLU A 55 11.08 16.40 0.77
C GLU A 55 10.07 16.11 1.87
N GLN A 56 9.50 14.89 1.90
CA GLN A 56 8.41 14.56 2.80
C GLN A 56 8.87 13.95 4.13
N ARG A 57 10.00 13.28 4.17
CA ARG A 57 10.49 12.56 5.35
C ARG A 57 11.89 12.98 5.80
N GLY A 58 12.55 13.85 5.06
CA GLY A 58 13.91 14.31 5.37
C GLY A 58 14.98 13.23 5.16
N LYS A 59 14.69 12.18 4.40
CA LYS A 59 15.63 11.10 4.08
C LYS A 59 16.04 11.15 2.63
N ASP A 60 17.29 11.49 2.37
CA ASP A 60 17.84 11.57 1.01
C ASP A 60 18.29 10.19 0.53
N ALA A 61 17.33 9.30 0.30
CA ALA A 61 17.57 7.93 -0.14
C ALA A 61 16.36 7.39 -0.92
N ALA A 62 16.64 6.60 -1.95
CA ALA A 62 15.60 5.85 -2.63
C ALA A 62 15.10 4.70 -1.73
N THR A 63 13.86 4.31 -1.92
CA THR A 63 13.23 3.20 -1.20
C THR A 63 12.26 2.49 -2.14
N ASP A 64 11.64 1.42 -1.70
CA ASP A 64 10.68 0.65 -2.51
C ASP A 64 9.28 1.25 -2.52
N VAL A 65 8.76 1.61 -1.36
CA VAL A 65 7.39 2.14 -1.22
C VAL A 65 7.34 3.18 -0.11
N LEU A 66 6.54 4.22 -0.34
CA LEU A 66 6.20 5.24 0.66
C LEU A 66 4.68 5.28 0.82
N SER A 67 4.21 5.45 2.05
CA SER A 67 2.79 5.51 2.38
C SER A 67 2.50 6.78 3.18
N PHE A 68 1.46 7.52 2.75
CA PHE A 68 1.06 8.78 3.38
C PHE A 68 -0.42 8.68 3.76
N PRO A 69 -0.76 8.29 5.00
CA PRO A 69 -2.16 8.16 5.43
C PRO A 69 -2.84 9.51 5.57
N THR A 70 -4.13 9.58 5.21
CA THR A 70 -4.97 10.76 5.45
C THR A 70 -5.43 10.83 6.90
N VAL A 71 -5.54 9.69 7.57
CA VAL A 71 -6.05 9.60 8.94
C VAL A 71 -4.92 9.25 9.91
N ASN A 72 -4.82 10.03 10.99
CA ASN A 72 -3.96 9.69 12.11
C ASN A 72 -4.81 8.93 13.14
N TYR A 73 -4.64 7.62 13.18
CA TYR A 73 -5.40 6.79 14.12
C TYR A 73 -4.90 6.96 15.55
N PRO A 74 -5.79 6.88 16.55
CA PRO A 74 -5.35 6.86 17.94
C PRO A 74 -4.37 5.71 18.18
N ARG A 75 -3.45 5.90 19.10
CA ARG A 75 -2.42 4.90 19.40
C ARG A 75 -3.03 3.53 19.73
N GLY A 76 -2.53 2.50 19.05
CA GLY A 76 -2.99 1.13 19.23
C GLY A 76 -4.30 0.81 18.50
N LYS A 77 -4.81 1.72 17.68
CA LYS A 77 -6.03 1.51 16.90
C LYS A 77 -5.75 1.52 15.41
N THR A 78 -6.58 0.81 14.66
CA THR A 78 -6.46 0.68 13.20
C THR A 78 -7.78 1.03 12.51
N ALA A 79 -7.75 1.06 11.18
CA ALA A 79 -8.88 1.52 10.37
C ALA A 79 -10.20 0.79 10.68
N GLY A 80 -10.16 -0.52 10.89
CA GLY A 80 -11.35 -1.31 11.22
C GLY A 80 -12.03 -0.90 12.52
N GLN A 81 -11.30 -0.25 13.41
CA GLN A 81 -11.82 0.25 14.69
C GLN A 81 -12.18 1.74 14.64
N CYS A 82 -11.88 2.41 13.54
CA CYS A 82 -11.97 3.87 13.43
C CYS A 82 -12.71 4.32 12.16
N GLU A 83 -13.69 3.56 11.69
CA GLU A 83 -14.47 3.94 10.49
C GLU A 83 -15.04 5.35 10.53
N PRO A 84 -15.53 5.88 11.68
CA PRO A 84 -15.98 7.27 11.72
C PRO A 84 -14.94 8.28 11.29
N LEU A 85 -13.64 8.05 11.61
CA LEU A 85 -12.55 8.91 11.16
C LEU A 85 -12.34 8.82 9.64
N LEU A 86 -12.47 7.61 9.08
CA LEU A 86 -12.38 7.40 7.64
C LEU A 86 -13.51 8.10 6.90
N ARG A 87 -14.71 8.08 7.44
CA ARG A 87 -15.88 8.71 6.82
C ARG A 87 -15.76 10.23 6.74
N GLU A 88 -14.94 10.85 7.59
CA GLU A 88 -14.64 12.27 7.52
C GLU A 88 -13.80 12.62 6.27
N GLU A 89 -13.14 11.63 5.68
CA GLU A 89 -12.32 11.78 4.48
C GLU A 89 -13.08 11.45 3.18
N TYR A 90 -14.39 11.49 3.22
CA TYR A 90 -15.22 11.23 2.04
C TYR A 90 -14.95 12.26 0.94
N ASP A 91 -14.72 11.76 -0.27
CA ASP A 91 -14.49 12.55 -1.47
C ASP A 91 -15.63 12.30 -2.46
N PRO A 92 -16.46 13.32 -2.78
CA PRO A 92 -17.56 13.14 -3.72
C PRO A 92 -17.09 12.80 -5.15
N ASP A 93 -15.87 13.15 -5.53
CA ASP A 93 -15.34 12.83 -6.86
C ASP A 93 -15.13 11.34 -7.07
N THR A 94 -14.76 10.62 -6.01
CA THR A 94 -14.56 9.16 -6.05
C THR A 94 -15.75 8.39 -5.45
N ASP A 95 -16.63 9.06 -4.74
CA ASP A 95 -17.69 8.44 -3.92
C ASP A 95 -17.11 7.42 -2.93
N ALA A 96 -15.96 7.76 -2.36
CA ALA A 96 -15.24 6.91 -1.43
C ALA A 96 -14.45 7.76 -0.43
N CYS A 97 -14.01 7.13 0.66
CA CYS A 97 -13.21 7.81 1.68
C CYS A 97 -11.73 7.66 1.32
N ALA A 98 -11.01 8.77 1.24
CA ALA A 98 -9.59 8.79 0.87
C ALA A 98 -8.75 8.19 2.01
N LEU A 99 -8.18 7.01 1.78
CA LEU A 99 -7.34 6.33 2.75
C LEU A 99 -5.92 6.90 2.79
N GLY A 100 -5.40 7.33 1.65
CA GLY A 100 -4.09 7.96 1.55
C GLY A 100 -3.43 7.75 0.20
N ASP A 101 -2.15 8.07 0.16
CA ASP A 101 -1.31 7.99 -1.03
C ASP A 101 -0.21 6.95 -0.84
N ILE A 102 0.08 6.21 -1.91
CA ILE A 102 1.19 5.26 -1.96
C ILE A 102 2.08 5.63 -3.15
N VAL A 103 3.38 5.64 -2.94
CA VAL A 103 4.38 5.85 -4.00
C VAL A 103 5.22 4.58 -4.10
N ILE A 104 5.31 4.00 -5.29
CA ILE A 104 6.06 2.76 -5.54
C ILE A 104 7.16 3.02 -6.57
N SER A 105 8.40 2.59 -6.25
CA SER A 105 9.52 2.62 -7.18
C SER A 105 9.58 1.33 -7.99
N MET A 106 9.39 1.43 -9.30
CA MET A 106 9.50 0.28 -10.19
C MET A 106 10.94 -0.22 -10.33
N ASP A 107 11.94 0.63 -10.12
CA ASP A 107 13.34 0.20 -10.10
C ASP A 107 13.58 -0.77 -8.93
N HIS A 108 13.06 -0.45 -7.76
CA HIS A 108 13.12 -1.34 -6.59
C HIS A 108 12.29 -2.61 -6.79
N VAL A 109 11.12 -2.50 -7.40
CA VAL A 109 10.27 -3.66 -7.71
C VAL A 109 11.03 -4.67 -8.56
N ARG A 110 11.67 -4.20 -9.63
CA ARG A 110 12.44 -5.07 -10.53
C ARG A 110 13.63 -5.71 -9.84
N ALA A 111 14.38 -4.92 -9.07
CA ALA A 111 15.55 -5.41 -8.34
C ALA A 111 15.16 -6.45 -7.29
N GLN A 112 14.13 -6.17 -6.50
CA GLN A 112 13.67 -7.08 -5.45
C GLN A 112 13.03 -8.35 -6.01
N ALA A 113 12.26 -8.24 -7.09
CA ALA A 113 11.69 -9.40 -7.77
C ALA A 113 12.78 -10.34 -8.25
N ALA A 114 13.83 -9.80 -8.88
CA ALA A 114 14.98 -10.59 -9.32
C ALA A 114 15.72 -11.23 -8.16
N GLU A 115 15.94 -10.48 -7.07
CA GLU A 115 16.63 -10.96 -5.88
C GLU A 115 15.89 -12.11 -5.20
N TYR A 116 14.55 -11.99 -5.08
CA TYR A 116 13.72 -12.98 -4.39
C TYR A 116 13.19 -14.08 -5.30
N GLY A 117 13.45 -14.00 -6.61
CA GLY A 117 13.07 -15.04 -7.56
C GLY A 117 11.58 -15.11 -7.85
N HIS A 118 10.87 -13.97 -7.82
CA HIS A 118 9.46 -13.95 -8.21
C HIS A 118 9.16 -12.83 -9.23
N SER A 119 7.92 -12.76 -9.71
CA SER A 119 7.53 -11.82 -10.75
C SER A 119 7.47 -10.38 -10.23
N GLU A 120 7.63 -9.42 -11.14
CA GLU A 120 7.46 -8.00 -10.82
C GLU A 120 6.03 -7.70 -10.34
N ARG A 121 5.03 -8.34 -10.92
CA ARG A 121 3.62 -8.21 -10.50
C ARG A 121 3.42 -8.61 -9.06
N ARG A 122 4.04 -9.71 -8.67
CA ARG A 122 3.97 -10.22 -7.31
C ARG A 122 4.63 -9.28 -6.32
N GLU A 123 5.79 -8.72 -6.69
CA GLU A 123 6.48 -7.73 -5.87
C GLU A 123 5.63 -6.47 -5.71
N CYS A 124 5.00 -6.00 -6.78
CA CYS A 124 4.05 -4.89 -6.71
C CYS A 124 2.90 -5.19 -5.73
N GLY A 125 2.34 -6.40 -5.80
CA GLY A 125 1.28 -6.82 -4.89
C GLY A 125 1.70 -6.81 -3.43
N TYR A 126 2.90 -7.29 -3.14
CA TYR A 126 3.46 -7.27 -1.78
C TYR A 126 3.65 -5.86 -1.27
N LEU A 127 4.29 -5.01 -2.07
CA LEU A 127 4.57 -3.63 -1.68
C LEU A 127 3.28 -2.83 -1.49
N LEU A 128 2.31 -3.02 -2.36
CA LEU A 128 1.01 -2.38 -2.21
C LEU A 128 0.34 -2.82 -0.92
N THR A 129 0.31 -4.12 -0.63
CA THR A 129 -0.30 -4.67 0.58
C THR A 129 0.35 -4.08 1.83
N HIS A 130 1.68 -4.02 1.85
CA HIS A 130 2.44 -3.41 2.93
C HIS A 130 2.04 -1.93 3.11
N GLY A 131 2.00 -1.17 2.02
CA GLY A 131 1.57 0.22 2.04
C GLY A 131 0.14 0.41 2.52
N MET A 132 -0.77 -0.48 2.09
CA MET A 132 -2.18 -0.46 2.51
C MET A 132 -2.33 -0.61 4.02
N PHE A 133 -1.61 -1.56 4.64
CA PHE A 133 -1.70 -1.73 6.08
C PHE A 133 -1.08 -0.56 6.84
N HIS A 134 -0.06 0.09 6.30
CA HIS A 134 0.42 1.37 6.85
C HIS A 134 -0.68 2.44 6.81
N LEU A 135 -1.38 2.57 5.69
CA LEU A 135 -2.48 3.54 5.57
C LEU A 135 -3.62 3.24 6.53
N MET A 136 -3.77 1.97 6.92
CA MET A 136 -4.81 1.53 7.86
C MET A 136 -4.36 1.54 9.32
N GLY A 137 -3.19 2.10 9.61
CA GLY A 137 -2.75 2.33 10.97
C GLY A 137 -1.79 1.30 11.56
N TYR A 138 -1.33 0.34 10.76
CA TYR A 138 -0.30 -0.62 11.20
C TYR A 138 1.09 -0.03 11.03
N ASP A 139 2.02 -0.48 11.87
CA ASP A 139 3.40 -0.01 11.86
C ASP A 139 4.35 -1.19 12.08
N HIS A 140 5.63 -0.98 11.72
CA HIS A 140 6.69 -1.98 11.90
C HIS A 140 7.92 -1.38 12.61
N MET A 141 7.73 -0.27 13.32
CA MET A 141 8.83 0.45 13.99
C MET A 141 9.31 -0.25 15.26
N THR A 142 8.46 -1.00 15.93
CA THR A 142 8.81 -1.72 17.16
C THR A 142 8.81 -3.24 16.94
N ASP A 143 9.52 -3.97 17.81
CA ASP A 143 9.54 -5.44 17.77
C ASP A 143 8.17 -6.06 18.07
N GLU A 144 7.29 -5.32 18.77
CA GLU A 144 5.92 -5.75 19.05
C GLU A 144 5.00 -5.54 17.85
N ASP A 145 5.20 -4.45 17.11
CA ASP A 145 4.35 -4.06 15.98
C ASP A 145 4.64 -4.86 14.72
N LYS A 146 5.92 -5.22 14.48
CA LYS A 146 6.32 -5.96 13.26
C LYS A 146 5.56 -7.27 13.05
N PRO A 147 5.44 -8.16 14.06
CA PRO A 147 4.71 -9.43 13.86
C PRO A 147 3.23 -9.23 13.59
N VAL A 148 2.62 -8.22 14.21
CA VAL A 148 1.19 -7.89 14.03
C VAL A 148 0.92 -7.47 12.59
N MET A 149 1.71 -6.54 12.07
CA MET A 149 1.58 -6.07 10.70
C MET A 149 1.84 -7.19 9.69
N ARG A 150 2.90 -7.98 9.92
CA ARG A 150 3.25 -9.12 9.06
C ARG A 150 2.14 -10.15 9.01
N ALA A 151 1.53 -10.48 10.16
CA ALA A 151 0.43 -11.42 10.22
C ALA A 151 -0.77 -10.96 9.39
N MET A 152 -1.08 -9.66 9.41
CA MET A 152 -2.17 -9.10 8.60
C MET A 152 -1.83 -9.15 7.12
N GLU A 153 -0.60 -8.81 6.73
CA GLU A 153 -0.13 -8.91 5.35
C GLU A 153 -0.25 -10.33 4.82
N GLU A 154 0.25 -11.31 5.58
CA GLU A 154 0.22 -12.72 5.20
C GLU A 154 -1.21 -13.25 5.09
N LYS A 155 -2.07 -12.91 6.04
CA LYS A 155 -3.48 -13.30 6.01
C LYS A 155 -4.19 -12.75 4.78
N SER A 156 -3.94 -11.48 4.46
CA SER A 156 -4.52 -10.81 3.30
C SER A 156 -4.07 -11.46 2.00
N LEU A 157 -2.77 -11.66 1.83
CA LEU A 157 -2.20 -12.24 0.62
C LEU A 157 -2.60 -13.71 0.45
N ALA A 158 -2.65 -14.47 1.53
CA ALA A 158 -3.09 -15.86 1.49
C ALA A 158 -4.55 -15.99 1.04
N SER A 159 -5.39 -15.02 1.40
CA SER A 159 -6.82 -15.02 1.01
C SER A 159 -7.04 -14.95 -0.50
N ILE A 160 -6.05 -14.47 -1.25
CA ILE A 160 -6.10 -14.40 -2.72
C ILE A 160 -5.09 -15.35 -3.38
N GLY A 161 -4.52 -16.28 -2.62
CA GLY A 161 -3.59 -17.27 -3.14
C GLY A 161 -2.18 -16.75 -3.41
N LEU A 162 -1.83 -15.58 -2.93
CA LEU A 162 -0.51 -14.98 -3.12
C LEU A 162 0.35 -15.21 -1.87
N THR A 163 1.10 -16.32 -1.85
CA THR A 163 1.96 -16.67 -0.74
C THR A 163 3.44 -16.48 -1.09
N ARG A 164 4.30 -16.48 -0.08
CA ARG A 164 5.75 -16.30 -0.27
C ARG A 164 6.42 -17.43 -1.04
N GLU A 165 5.83 -18.61 -1.04
CA GLU A 165 6.40 -19.81 -1.67
C GLU A 165 6.13 -19.87 -3.18
N GLU A 166 5.33 -18.99 -3.68
CA GLU A 166 5.01 -18.91 -5.10
C GLU A 166 5.93 -17.89 -5.79
#